data_f8c4a51ad912d79c30a7a13bc6dd445e
#
_entry.id   f8c4a51ad912d79c30a7a13bc6dd445e
#
_cell.length_a   1.000
_cell.length_b   1.000
_cell.length_c   1.000
_cell.angle_alpha   90.00
_cell.angle_beta   90.00
_cell.angle_gamma   90.00
#
_symmetry.space_group_name_H-M   'P 1'
#
loop_
_entity.id
_entity.type
_entity.pdbx_description
1 polymer ?
#
loop_
_entity_poly.entity_id
_entity_poly.type
_entity_poly.pdbx_seq_one_letter_code
_entity_poly.pdbx_strand_id
1 'polypeptide(L)'
;MRFPENYNNKLLNVHETLSNLENQGDCVFDEDKSCGIENKLTTIVPIIGNRERLGTLLIARFDEPFTDEDLVLSEYSATIIGLEILRAKHDEIEEDARKKAVVQLAIGTLSYSELEAVEHIFNELDGTEGLLVASKIADKVGITRSVIVNALRKFESAGVIESRSLGMKGTHIRILNEKLLDELKKIK
;
A
#
# COMPACT_ATOMS: atom_id res chain seq x y z
N MET A 1 1.16 -2.03 18.08
CA MET A 1 0.68 -1.21 19.19
C MET A 1 0.43 0.19 18.65
N ARG A 2 -0.72 0.80 18.86
CA ARG A 2 -1.02 2.18 18.40
C ARG A 2 -1.11 3.08 19.62
N PHE A 3 -0.62 4.30 19.51
CA PHE A 3 -0.86 5.34 20.53
C PHE A 3 -2.34 5.71 20.52
N PRO A 4 -2.91 6.12 21.69
CA PRO A 4 -4.23 6.70 21.78
C PRO A 4 -4.37 7.88 20.78
N GLU A 5 -5.54 8.01 20.18
CA GLU A 5 -5.76 8.99 19.11
C GLU A 5 -5.55 10.43 19.60
N ASN A 6 -6.02 10.74 20.79
CA ASN A 6 -5.81 12.05 21.42
C ASN A 6 -4.35 12.40 21.62
N TYR A 7 -3.54 11.40 22.03
CA TYR A 7 -2.10 11.58 22.21
C TYR A 7 -1.40 11.78 20.86
N ASN A 8 -1.75 10.97 19.86
CA ASN A 8 -1.21 11.10 18.52
C ASN A 8 -1.52 12.48 17.92
N ASN A 9 -2.73 12.99 18.09
CA ASN A 9 -3.12 14.33 17.63
C ASN A 9 -2.33 15.44 18.32
N LYS A 10 -2.05 15.31 19.61
CA LYS A 10 -1.16 16.26 20.32
C LYS A 10 0.25 16.27 19.73
N LEU A 11 0.81 15.08 19.43
CA LEU A 11 2.14 14.96 18.83
C LEU A 11 2.20 15.57 17.42
N LEU A 12 1.16 15.39 16.62
CA LEU A 12 1.11 15.91 15.25
C LEU A 12 1.03 17.45 15.19
N ASN A 13 0.53 18.08 16.24
CA ASN A 13 0.47 19.55 16.35
C ASN A 13 1.79 20.19 16.79
N VAL A 14 2.81 19.39 17.11
CA VAL A 14 4.15 19.90 17.45
C VAL A 14 4.93 20.16 16.17
N HIS A 15 5.29 21.41 15.92
CA HIS A 15 6.01 21.84 14.71
C HIS A 15 7.50 22.10 14.91
N GLU A 16 7.93 22.23 16.16
CA GLU A 16 9.31 22.47 16.57
C GLU A 16 9.75 21.43 17.58
N THR A 17 11.06 21.24 17.75
CA THR A 17 11.58 20.32 18.75
C THR A 17 11.21 20.82 20.16
N LEU A 18 10.52 19.98 20.92
CA LEU A 18 10.22 20.21 22.32
C LEU A 18 11.04 19.26 23.17
N SER A 19 11.96 19.80 23.96
CA SER A 19 12.90 19.00 24.73
C SER A 19 12.55 18.98 26.24
N ASN A 20 12.95 17.88 26.87
CA ASN A 20 12.90 17.73 28.33
C ASN A 20 11.52 18.00 28.95
N LEU A 21 10.48 17.56 28.25
CA LEU A 21 9.12 17.66 28.76
C LEU A 21 8.95 16.67 29.92
N GLU A 22 8.63 17.19 31.08
CA GLU A 22 8.25 16.39 32.25
C GLU A 22 6.86 15.78 32.00
N ASN A 23 6.74 14.48 32.19
CA ASN A 23 5.46 13.81 32.08
C ASN A 23 4.60 14.10 33.29
N GLN A 24 3.60 14.93 33.15
CA GLN A 24 2.63 15.24 34.21
C GLN A 24 1.57 14.12 34.31
N GLY A 25 2.01 12.86 34.40
CA GLY A 25 1.14 11.77 34.85
C GLY A 25 0.28 11.08 33.82
N ASP A 26 0.21 11.55 32.56
CA ASP A 26 -0.57 10.90 31.53
C ASP A 26 0.16 9.63 31.01
N CYS A 27 -0.47 8.49 31.14
CA CYS A 27 0.06 7.26 30.56
C CYS A 27 -0.15 7.26 29.05
N VAL A 28 0.93 7.07 28.28
CA VAL A 28 0.88 7.01 26.81
C VAL A 28 0.09 5.78 26.31
N PHE A 29 -0.07 4.77 27.15
CA PHE A 29 -0.67 3.48 26.80
C PHE A 29 -2.05 3.25 27.45
N ASP A 30 -2.41 4.04 28.43
CA ASP A 30 -3.68 3.90 29.18
C ASP A 30 -4.14 5.29 29.61
N GLU A 31 -5.22 5.79 29.00
CA GLU A 31 -5.77 7.12 29.25
C GLU A 31 -6.31 7.28 30.69
N ASP A 32 -6.65 6.16 31.35
CA ASP A 32 -7.28 6.14 32.68
C ASP A 32 -6.28 5.91 33.82
N LYS A 33 -4.99 5.70 33.54
CA LYS A 33 -3.99 5.39 34.56
C LYS A 33 -2.79 6.32 34.47
N SER A 34 -2.42 6.92 35.61
CA SER A 34 -1.10 7.53 35.76
C SER A 34 -0.04 6.44 35.55
N CYS A 35 0.83 6.61 34.55
CA CYS A 35 2.05 5.83 34.51
C CYS A 35 2.82 6.13 35.77
N GLY A 36 2.97 5.16 36.67
CA GLY A 36 3.76 5.28 37.93
C GLY A 36 5.27 5.40 37.65
N ILE A 37 5.65 6.06 36.56
CA ILE A 37 7.02 6.26 36.13
C ILE A 37 7.35 7.70 36.43
N GLU A 38 8.06 7.87 37.55
CA GLU A 38 8.58 9.16 38.02
C GLU A 38 9.83 9.56 37.21
N ASN A 39 10.13 10.87 37.15
CA ASN A 39 11.33 11.45 36.51
C ASN A 39 11.56 11.12 35.04
N LYS A 40 10.49 10.86 34.29
CA LYS A 40 10.58 10.64 32.84
C LYS A 40 10.60 11.99 32.13
N LEU A 41 11.69 12.25 31.40
CA LEU A 41 11.83 13.38 30.50
C LEU A 41 11.61 12.91 29.06
N THR A 42 10.76 13.62 28.35
CA THR A 42 10.42 13.27 26.96
C THR A 42 10.82 14.40 26.03
N THR A 43 11.41 14.06 24.91
CA THR A 43 11.72 14.99 23.82
C THR A 43 10.96 14.58 22.57
N ILE A 44 10.29 15.54 21.95
CA ILE A 44 9.47 15.38 20.76
C ILE A 44 10.17 16.09 19.61
N VAL A 45 10.56 15.35 18.59
CA VAL A 45 11.21 15.91 17.39
C VAL A 45 10.30 15.65 16.18
N PRO A 46 9.84 16.72 15.50
CA PRO A 46 9.05 16.58 14.29
C PRO A 46 9.88 16.02 13.14
N ILE A 47 9.37 14.98 12.47
CA ILE A 47 9.95 14.47 11.24
C ILE A 47 9.29 15.20 10.09
N ILE A 48 10.04 16.07 9.39
CA ILE A 48 9.56 16.87 8.28
C ILE A 48 10.37 16.51 7.03
N GLY A 49 9.68 16.30 5.91
CA GLY A 49 10.30 16.08 4.62
C GLY A 49 9.47 16.70 3.52
N ASN A 50 10.11 17.34 2.54
CA ASN A 50 9.44 18.03 1.44
C ASN A 50 8.33 19.02 1.89
N ARG A 51 8.54 19.71 3.01
CA ARG A 51 7.57 20.63 3.66
C ARG A 51 6.31 19.96 4.21
N GLU A 52 6.27 18.64 4.25
CA GLU A 52 5.19 17.87 4.84
C GLU A 52 5.62 17.28 6.19
N ARG A 53 4.66 17.18 7.09
CA ARG A 53 4.83 16.47 8.35
C ARG A 53 4.72 14.96 8.09
N LEU A 54 5.83 14.24 8.19
CA LEU A 54 5.90 12.81 7.89
C LEU A 54 5.69 11.94 9.12
N GLY A 55 6.04 12.45 10.31
CA GLY A 55 5.96 11.69 11.53
C GLY A 55 6.51 12.44 12.75
N THR A 56 6.69 11.70 13.83
CA THR A 56 7.26 12.20 15.08
C THR A 56 8.30 11.22 15.60
N LEU A 57 9.49 11.73 15.90
CA LEU A 57 10.47 11.01 16.70
C LEU A 57 10.24 11.38 18.17
N LEU A 58 9.91 10.38 18.99
CA LEU A 58 9.70 10.52 20.41
C LEU A 58 10.80 9.77 21.13
N ILE A 59 11.58 10.48 21.93
CA ILE A 59 12.63 9.91 22.76
C ILE A 59 12.37 10.22 24.22
N ALA A 60 12.72 9.30 25.10
CA ALA A 60 12.54 9.45 26.52
C ALA A 60 13.77 8.96 27.29
N ARG A 61 14.06 9.63 28.40
CA ARG A 61 15.15 9.34 29.34
C ARG A 61 14.62 9.52 30.75
N PHE A 62 15.26 8.91 31.71
CA PHE A 62 14.95 9.02 33.13
C PHE A 62 16.08 9.76 33.83
N ASP A 63 15.69 10.57 34.80
CA ASP A 63 16.57 11.25 35.77
C ASP A 63 17.51 12.32 35.20
N GLU A 64 17.95 12.22 33.97
CA GLU A 64 18.88 13.16 33.34
C GLU A 64 18.25 13.86 32.14
N PRO A 65 18.39 15.20 32.00
CA PRO A 65 17.88 15.91 30.81
C PRO A 65 18.70 15.59 29.55
N PHE A 66 18.07 15.73 28.42
CA PHE A 66 18.75 15.71 27.12
C PHE A 66 19.61 16.96 26.98
N THR A 67 20.86 16.77 26.56
CA THR A 67 21.82 17.86 26.31
C THR A 67 21.62 18.45 24.91
N ASP A 68 22.28 19.56 24.60
CA ASP A 68 22.25 20.16 23.26
C ASP A 68 22.80 19.21 22.20
N GLU A 69 23.83 18.41 22.53
CA GLU A 69 24.36 17.39 21.64
C GLU A 69 23.33 16.27 21.36
N ASP A 70 22.60 15.83 22.39
CA ASP A 70 21.51 14.86 22.22
C ASP A 70 20.42 15.41 21.28
N LEU A 71 20.09 16.70 21.41
CA LEU A 71 19.08 17.34 20.56
C LEU A 71 19.52 17.45 19.11
N VAL A 72 20.76 17.88 18.86
CA VAL A 72 21.34 17.92 17.52
C VAL A 72 21.33 16.52 16.88
N LEU A 73 21.72 15.48 17.62
CA LEU A 73 21.70 14.11 17.12
C LEU A 73 20.27 13.64 16.84
N SER A 74 19.33 14.02 17.67
CA SER A 74 17.92 13.66 17.50
C SER A 74 17.30 14.32 16.28
N GLU A 75 17.57 15.60 16.02
CA GLU A 75 17.13 16.32 14.83
C GLU A 75 17.77 15.80 13.55
N TYR A 76 19.06 15.47 13.61
CA TYR A 76 19.74 14.80 12.51
C TYR A 76 19.11 13.43 12.20
N SER A 77 18.83 12.65 13.24
CA SER A 77 18.16 11.36 13.09
C SER A 77 16.75 11.51 12.51
N ALA A 78 15.99 12.50 12.95
CA ALA A 78 14.67 12.80 12.41
C ALA A 78 14.74 13.17 10.91
N THR A 79 15.78 13.89 10.50
CA THR A 79 16.02 14.23 9.10
C THR A 79 16.30 12.98 8.25
N ILE A 80 17.16 12.06 8.73
CA ILE A 80 17.45 10.81 8.04
C ILE A 80 16.20 9.94 7.92
N ILE A 81 15.43 9.81 9.00
CA ILE A 81 14.16 9.07 9.00
C ILE A 81 13.19 9.69 7.98
N GLY A 82 13.12 11.01 7.92
CA GLY A 82 12.29 11.73 6.95
C GLY A 82 12.68 11.41 5.50
N LEU A 83 13.96 11.36 5.19
CA LEU A 83 14.46 10.98 3.87
C LEU A 83 14.09 9.53 3.51
N GLU A 84 14.24 8.60 4.45
CA GLU A 84 13.88 7.19 4.22
C GLU A 84 12.36 7.00 4.04
N ILE A 85 11.53 7.75 4.78
CA ILE A 85 10.06 7.74 4.57
C ILE A 85 9.71 8.26 3.16
N LEU A 86 10.33 9.35 2.73
CA LEU A 86 10.10 9.91 1.38
C LEU A 86 10.54 8.94 0.29
N ARG A 87 11.69 8.29 0.47
CA ARG A 87 12.18 7.27 -0.45
C ARG A 87 11.21 6.10 -0.56
N ALA A 88 10.78 5.54 0.57
CA ALA A 88 9.82 4.43 0.58
C ALA A 88 8.49 4.79 -0.12
N LYS A 89 7.97 6.01 0.11
CA LYS A 89 6.78 6.51 -0.59
C LYS A 89 7.00 6.64 -2.10
N HIS A 90 8.18 7.09 -2.51
CA HIS A 90 8.52 7.22 -3.93
C HIS A 90 8.58 5.86 -4.62
N ASP A 91 9.25 4.89 -4.00
CA ASP A 91 9.37 3.52 -4.49
C ASP A 91 7.97 2.85 -4.63
N GLU A 92 7.07 3.09 -3.68
CA GLU A 92 5.68 2.59 -3.74
C GLU A 92 4.90 3.19 -4.92
N ILE A 93 5.00 4.51 -5.11
CA ILE A 93 4.35 5.21 -6.23
C ILE A 93 4.89 4.71 -7.57
N GLU A 94 6.21 4.53 -7.69
CA GLU A 94 6.85 4.04 -8.90
C GLU A 94 6.43 2.59 -9.21
N GLU A 95 6.37 1.73 -8.20
CA GLU A 95 5.91 0.35 -8.35
C GLU A 95 4.44 0.30 -8.81
N ASP A 96 3.58 1.10 -8.20
CA ASP A 96 2.17 1.22 -8.58
C ASP A 96 2.00 1.71 -10.02
N ALA A 97 2.76 2.72 -10.42
CA ALA A 97 2.76 3.23 -11.78
C ALA A 97 3.22 2.17 -12.78
N ARG A 98 4.26 1.39 -12.45
CA ARG A 98 4.76 0.28 -13.27
C ARG A 98 3.73 -0.83 -13.41
N LYS A 99 3.10 -1.27 -12.30
CA LYS A 99 2.03 -2.28 -12.33
C LYS A 99 0.88 -1.85 -13.24
N LYS A 100 0.48 -0.59 -13.13
CA LYS A 100 -0.57 -0.01 -13.97
C LYS A 100 -0.19 0.04 -15.45
N ALA A 101 1.02 0.47 -15.77
CA ALA A 101 1.51 0.54 -17.14
C ALA A 101 1.55 -0.83 -17.82
N VAL A 102 1.99 -1.87 -17.12
CA VAL A 102 1.98 -3.26 -17.62
C VAL A 102 0.57 -3.71 -17.99
N VAL A 103 -0.41 -3.44 -17.15
CA VAL A 103 -1.81 -3.78 -17.42
C VAL A 103 -2.35 -3.02 -18.63
N GLN A 104 -2.11 -1.71 -18.71
CA GLN A 104 -2.56 -0.88 -19.83
C GLN A 104 -1.95 -1.32 -21.17
N LEU A 105 -0.67 -1.68 -21.16
CA LEU A 105 -0.01 -2.24 -22.36
C LEU A 105 -0.64 -3.58 -22.76
N ALA A 106 -0.89 -4.47 -21.80
CA ALA A 106 -1.53 -5.76 -22.07
C ALA A 106 -2.93 -5.58 -22.69
N ILE A 107 -3.74 -4.71 -22.10
CA ILE A 107 -5.07 -4.36 -22.62
C ILE A 107 -4.96 -3.76 -24.03
N GLY A 108 -4.01 -2.86 -24.28
CA GLY A 108 -3.80 -2.23 -25.57
C GLY A 108 -3.42 -3.19 -26.71
N THR A 109 -3.00 -4.41 -26.38
CA THR A 109 -2.72 -5.46 -27.39
C THR A 109 -3.96 -6.25 -27.82
N LEU A 110 -5.08 -6.10 -27.09
CA LEU A 110 -6.31 -6.85 -27.35
C LEU A 110 -7.06 -6.27 -28.56
N SER A 111 -7.64 -7.14 -29.37
CA SER A 111 -8.66 -6.75 -30.32
C SER A 111 -9.98 -6.46 -29.59
N TYR A 112 -10.94 -5.85 -30.29
CA TYR A 112 -12.25 -5.55 -29.73
C TYR A 112 -12.95 -6.79 -29.15
N SER A 113 -12.97 -7.88 -29.91
CA SER A 113 -13.58 -9.15 -29.49
C SER A 113 -12.83 -9.81 -28.32
N GLU A 114 -11.50 -9.64 -28.24
CA GLU A 114 -10.71 -10.13 -27.11
C GLU A 114 -10.96 -9.31 -25.86
N LEU A 115 -11.16 -7.98 -25.98
CA LEU A 115 -11.49 -7.11 -24.86
C LEU A 115 -12.86 -7.47 -24.28
N GLU A 116 -13.87 -7.64 -25.14
CA GLU A 116 -15.21 -8.09 -24.74
C GLU A 116 -15.14 -9.46 -24.03
N ALA A 117 -14.35 -10.40 -24.56
CA ALA A 117 -14.13 -11.68 -23.91
C ALA A 117 -13.55 -11.54 -22.50
N VAL A 118 -12.53 -10.68 -22.35
CA VAL A 118 -11.85 -10.42 -21.08
C VAL A 118 -12.78 -9.81 -20.05
N GLU A 119 -13.63 -8.86 -20.42
CA GLU A 119 -14.62 -8.29 -19.53
C GLU A 119 -15.58 -9.35 -18.98
N HIS A 120 -16.07 -10.22 -19.84
CA HIS A 120 -16.94 -11.33 -19.41
C HIS A 120 -16.23 -12.35 -18.52
N ILE A 121 -14.98 -12.67 -18.83
CA ILE A 121 -14.14 -13.57 -18.03
C ILE A 121 -14.01 -13.04 -16.59
N PHE A 122 -13.59 -11.80 -16.45
CA PHE A 122 -13.31 -11.23 -15.11
C PHE A 122 -14.57 -10.83 -14.35
N ASN A 123 -15.69 -10.58 -15.03
CA ASN A 123 -16.99 -10.41 -14.37
C ASN A 123 -17.56 -11.72 -13.79
N GLU A 124 -17.20 -12.88 -14.39
CA GLU A 124 -17.59 -14.20 -13.87
C GLU A 124 -16.61 -14.74 -12.82
N LEU A 125 -15.43 -14.12 -12.70
CA LEU A 125 -14.45 -14.50 -11.68
C LEU A 125 -14.87 -13.89 -10.33
N ASP A 126 -15.12 -14.72 -9.35
CA ASP A 126 -15.45 -14.27 -7.99
C ASP A 126 -14.15 -14.07 -7.20
N GLY A 127 -13.59 -12.85 -7.29
CA GLY A 127 -12.34 -12.48 -6.63
C GLY A 127 -11.11 -12.47 -7.54
N THR A 128 -9.95 -12.89 -7.00
CA THR A 128 -8.65 -12.83 -7.69
C THR A 128 -8.26 -14.12 -8.38
N GLU A 129 -8.98 -15.22 -8.17
CA GLU A 129 -8.73 -16.50 -8.80
C GLU A 129 -10.02 -17.30 -8.96
N GLY A 130 -10.06 -18.19 -9.96
CA GLY A 130 -11.22 -19.04 -10.19
C GLY A 130 -11.08 -19.97 -11.38
N LEU A 131 -12.08 -20.85 -11.54
CA LEU A 131 -12.16 -21.82 -12.60
C LEU A 131 -13.10 -21.31 -13.70
N LEU A 132 -12.61 -21.29 -14.92
CA LEU A 132 -13.32 -20.80 -16.07
C LEU A 132 -13.48 -21.91 -17.13
N VAL A 133 -14.67 -22.00 -17.71
CA VAL A 133 -14.93 -22.87 -18.87
C VAL A 133 -15.07 -22.00 -20.10
N ALA A 134 -13.99 -21.89 -20.89
CA ALA A 134 -13.91 -21.00 -22.05
C ALA A 134 -15.03 -21.23 -23.09
N SER A 135 -15.51 -22.46 -23.29
CA SER A 135 -16.64 -22.73 -24.17
C SER A 135 -17.95 -22.12 -23.69
N LYS A 136 -18.22 -22.15 -22.39
CA LYS A 136 -19.45 -21.55 -21.81
C LYS A 136 -19.48 -20.02 -21.98
N ILE A 137 -18.33 -19.38 -21.84
CA ILE A 137 -18.23 -17.92 -22.05
C ILE A 137 -18.34 -17.62 -23.54
N ALA A 138 -17.66 -18.37 -24.39
CA ALA A 138 -17.75 -18.25 -25.85
C ALA A 138 -19.20 -18.31 -26.35
N ASP A 139 -19.95 -19.29 -25.87
CA ASP A 139 -21.37 -19.48 -26.23
C ASP A 139 -22.25 -18.32 -25.70
N LYS A 140 -21.97 -17.82 -24.50
CA LYS A 140 -22.73 -16.71 -23.86
C LYS A 140 -22.53 -15.38 -24.56
N VAL A 141 -21.31 -15.11 -25.04
CA VAL A 141 -20.92 -13.81 -25.65
C VAL A 141 -21.02 -13.85 -27.16
N GLY A 142 -21.19 -15.04 -27.79
CA GLY A 142 -21.26 -15.19 -29.24
C GLY A 142 -19.89 -15.08 -29.92
N ILE A 143 -18.81 -15.41 -29.24
CA ILE A 143 -17.43 -15.38 -29.72
C ILE A 143 -16.87 -16.82 -29.82
N THR A 144 -15.72 -16.98 -30.45
CA THR A 144 -15.09 -18.30 -30.54
C THR A 144 -14.19 -18.57 -29.32
N ARG A 145 -14.06 -19.83 -28.92
CA ARG A 145 -13.15 -20.25 -27.86
C ARG A 145 -11.71 -19.77 -28.10
N SER A 146 -11.28 -19.68 -29.36
CA SER A 146 -9.93 -19.24 -29.74
C SER A 146 -9.67 -17.79 -29.35
N VAL A 147 -10.67 -16.91 -29.44
CA VAL A 147 -10.58 -15.51 -29.00
C VAL A 147 -10.28 -15.45 -27.50
N ILE A 148 -11.01 -16.20 -26.68
CA ILE A 148 -10.80 -16.28 -25.24
C ILE A 148 -9.38 -16.77 -24.90
N VAL A 149 -8.95 -17.87 -25.54
CA VAL A 149 -7.62 -18.44 -25.31
C VAL A 149 -6.52 -17.48 -25.74
N ASN A 150 -6.68 -16.74 -26.82
CA ASN A 150 -5.70 -15.73 -27.26
C ASN A 150 -5.63 -14.55 -26.31
N ALA A 151 -6.76 -14.04 -25.84
CA ALA A 151 -6.80 -12.98 -24.86
C ALA A 151 -6.08 -13.38 -23.54
N LEU A 152 -6.38 -14.57 -23.01
CA LEU A 152 -5.71 -15.09 -21.81
C LEU A 152 -4.20 -15.25 -22.02
N ARG A 153 -3.76 -15.77 -23.19
CA ARG A 153 -2.33 -15.89 -23.51
C ARG A 153 -1.62 -14.54 -23.55
N LYS A 154 -2.26 -13.49 -24.06
CA LYS A 154 -1.69 -12.14 -24.09
C LYS A 154 -1.47 -11.62 -22.67
N PHE A 155 -2.45 -11.78 -21.79
CA PHE A 155 -2.34 -11.40 -20.38
C PHE A 155 -1.31 -12.23 -19.61
N GLU A 156 -1.24 -13.54 -19.89
CA GLU A 156 -0.23 -14.42 -19.31
C GLU A 156 1.19 -14.04 -19.76
N SER A 157 1.36 -13.77 -21.07
CA SER A 157 2.64 -13.31 -21.62
C SER A 157 3.09 -11.97 -21.06
N ALA A 158 2.15 -11.10 -20.70
CA ALA A 158 2.43 -9.83 -20.02
C ALA A 158 2.64 -9.98 -18.50
N GLY A 159 2.51 -11.19 -17.94
CA GLY A 159 2.63 -11.43 -16.51
C GLY A 159 1.50 -10.84 -15.67
N VAL A 160 0.35 -10.54 -16.28
CA VAL A 160 -0.80 -9.95 -15.60
C VAL A 160 -1.64 -11.02 -14.90
N ILE A 161 -1.72 -12.21 -15.50
CA ILE A 161 -2.40 -13.39 -14.97
C ILE A 161 -1.51 -14.62 -15.06
N GLU A 162 -1.88 -15.65 -14.33
CA GLU A 162 -1.44 -17.03 -14.50
C GLU A 162 -2.64 -17.86 -14.96
N SER A 163 -2.47 -18.71 -15.98
CA SER A 163 -3.50 -19.60 -16.44
C SER A 163 -3.04 -21.04 -16.42
N ARG A 164 -3.88 -21.97 -15.94
CA ARG A 164 -3.59 -23.40 -15.91
C ARG A 164 -4.77 -24.20 -16.46
N SER A 165 -4.55 -24.89 -17.55
CA SER A 165 -5.57 -25.80 -18.11
C SER A 165 -5.75 -27.04 -17.24
N LEU A 166 -7.00 -27.35 -16.87
CA LEU A 166 -7.40 -28.53 -16.14
C LEU A 166 -8.18 -29.53 -17.02
N GLY A 167 -7.88 -29.50 -18.32
CA GLY A 167 -8.53 -30.37 -19.31
C GLY A 167 -10.04 -30.11 -19.43
N MET A 168 -10.85 -31.14 -19.28
CA MET A 168 -12.32 -31.03 -19.39
C MET A 168 -12.96 -30.18 -18.28
N LYS A 169 -12.27 -29.98 -17.16
CA LYS A 169 -12.77 -29.17 -16.04
C LYS A 169 -12.70 -27.66 -16.31
N GLY A 170 -11.93 -27.23 -17.32
CA GLY A 170 -11.75 -25.81 -17.65
C GLY A 170 -10.34 -25.31 -17.45
N THR A 171 -10.20 -23.99 -17.30
CA THR A 171 -8.93 -23.29 -17.07
C THR A 171 -9.02 -22.56 -15.75
N HIS A 172 -8.09 -22.84 -14.87
CA HIS A 172 -7.91 -22.07 -13.65
C HIS A 172 -7.13 -20.79 -13.99
N ILE A 173 -7.64 -19.65 -13.54
CA ILE A 173 -7.03 -18.33 -13.74
C ILE A 173 -6.75 -17.73 -12.39
N ARG A 174 -5.59 -17.09 -12.25
CA ARG A 174 -5.20 -16.31 -11.09
C ARG A 174 -4.66 -14.97 -11.54
N ILE A 175 -5.19 -13.90 -10.99
CA ILE A 175 -4.72 -12.52 -11.22
C ILE A 175 -3.43 -12.31 -10.45
N LEU A 176 -2.35 -11.94 -11.13
CA LEU A 176 -1.05 -11.62 -10.55
C LEU A 176 -0.89 -10.12 -10.30
N ASN A 177 -1.51 -9.30 -11.16
CA ASN A 177 -1.44 -7.85 -11.06
C ASN A 177 -2.77 -7.28 -10.56
N GLU A 178 -2.76 -6.77 -9.34
CA GLU A 178 -3.95 -6.22 -8.65
C GLU A 178 -4.62 -5.04 -9.38
N LYS A 179 -3.88 -4.31 -10.24
CA LYS A 179 -4.42 -3.19 -11.01
C LYS A 179 -5.29 -3.63 -12.20
N LEU A 180 -5.32 -4.93 -12.52
CA LEU A 180 -6.05 -5.44 -13.68
C LEU A 180 -7.54 -5.10 -13.66
N LEU A 181 -8.20 -5.42 -12.57
CA LEU A 181 -9.66 -5.21 -12.46
C LEU A 181 -10.03 -3.73 -12.49
N ASP A 182 -9.19 -2.88 -11.90
CA ASP A 182 -9.44 -1.44 -11.87
C ASP A 182 -9.22 -0.78 -13.23
N GLU A 183 -8.20 -1.22 -13.99
CA GLU A 183 -7.97 -0.70 -15.34
C GLU A 183 -9.03 -1.20 -16.34
N LEU A 184 -9.52 -2.43 -16.21
CA LEU A 184 -10.62 -2.93 -17.05
C LEU A 184 -11.93 -2.15 -16.82
N LYS A 185 -12.24 -1.75 -15.59
CA LYS A 185 -13.43 -0.94 -15.28
C LYS A 185 -13.40 0.46 -15.92
N LYS A 186 -12.23 0.99 -16.26
CA LYS A 186 -12.09 2.34 -16.86
C LYS A 186 -12.34 2.37 -18.37
N ILE A 187 -12.39 1.20 -19.01
CA ILE A 187 -12.57 1.09 -20.45
C ILE A 187 -14.06 1.11 -20.83
N LYS A 188 -14.93 0.95 -19.85
CA LYS A 188 -16.36 1.17 -19.99
C LYS A 188 -16.65 2.68 -20.08
#